data_162c3bbb2c66bf7c4f2cfc0d30219ba1
#
_entry.id   162c3bbb2c66bf7c4f2cfc0d30219ba1
#
_cell.length_a   1.000
_cell.length_b   1.000
_cell.length_c   1.000
_cell.angle_alpha   90.00
_cell.angle_beta   90.00
_cell.angle_gamma   90.00
#
_symmetry.space_group_name_H-M   'P 1'
#
loop_
_entity.id
_entity.type
_entity.pdbx_description
1 polymer ?
#
loop_
_entity_poly.entity_id
_entity_poly.type
_entity_poly.pdbx_seq_one_letter_code
_entity_poly.pdbx_strand_id
1 'polypeptide(L)'
;SSAASDVYKRQINDTIKVTGELKITVTKPDGNVHETVVPNIVVTDGKEYIASRMKDASATAMSHMAIGTGSTAAAAGDAALGNEAGRVALTSTTVTSNAVAYVATFAAGTGTGAITEAGIFNASSSGTLLCRTVFSVINKGAADTLGITWTVTVN
;
A
#
# COMPACT_ATOMS: atom_id res chain seq x y z
N SER A 1 28.73 -11.72 44.69
CA SER A 1 27.91 -10.54 44.26
C SER A 1 27.75 -10.38 42.74
N SER A 2 28.01 -11.42 41.97
CA SER A 2 27.96 -11.35 40.50
C SER A 2 26.61 -11.79 39.89
N ALA A 3 25.74 -12.46 40.64
CA ALA A 3 24.51 -13.03 40.12
C ALA A 3 23.34 -12.02 39.96
N ALA A 4 23.39 -10.86 40.59
CA ALA A 4 22.31 -9.86 40.53
C ALA A 4 22.35 -8.98 39.27
N SER A 5 23.48 -8.92 38.55
CA SER A 5 23.62 -8.10 37.33
C SER A 5 23.16 -8.79 36.04
N ASP A 6 23.03 -10.12 36.06
CA ASP A 6 22.67 -10.87 34.84
C ASP A 6 21.15 -10.99 34.62
N VAL A 7 20.33 -10.73 35.65
CA VAL A 7 18.86 -10.79 35.55
C VAL A 7 18.29 -9.61 34.76
N TYR A 8 18.99 -8.49 34.68
CA TYR A 8 18.54 -7.29 33.97
C TYR A 8 18.97 -7.21 32.49
N LYS A 9 19.74 -8.18 31.99
CA LYS A 9 20.23 -8.15 30.59
C LYS A 9 19.38 -8.91 29.58
N ARG A 10 18.26 -9.51 29.96
CA ARG A 10 17.27 -10.00 29.01
C ARG A 10 16.31 -8.86 28.65
N GLN A 11 16.79 -7.88 27.87
CA GLN A 11 15.89 -7.05 27.07
C GLN A 11 15.22 -7.97 26.07
N ILE A 12 13.92 -8.21 26.25
CA ILE A 12 13.08 -8.77 25.21
C ILE A 12 12.95 -7.66 24.16
N ASN A 13 13.69 -7.77 23.06
CA ASN A 13 13.48 -6.90 21.91
C ASN A 13 12.19 -7.34 21.22
N ASP A 14 11.09 -6.71 21.60
CA ASP A 14 9.83 -6.84 20.89
C ASP A 14 9.84 -5.86 19.70
N THR A 15 9.67 -6.37 18.51
CA THR A 15 9.73 -5.57 17.28
C THR A 15 8.39 -5.61 16.58
N ILE A 16 7.71 -4.47 16.48
CA ILE A 16 6.52 -4.32 15.65
C ILE A 16 6.98 -4.16 14.20
N LYS A 17 6.53 -5.05 13.34
CA LYS A 17 6.83 -5.04 11.91
C LYS A 17 5.54 -4.81 11.12
N VAL A 18 5.57 -3.88 10.18
CA VAL A 18 4.46 -3.64 9.25
C VAL A 18 4.83 -4.18 7.88
N THR A 19 3.98 -5.05 7.35
CA THR A 19 4.15 -5.67 6.04
C THR A 19 2.92 -5.41 5.19
N GLY A 20 3.03 -5.56 3.88
CA GLY A 20 1.88 -5.45 3.00
C GLY A 20 2.04 -6.28 1.73
N GLU A 21 0.89 -6.63 1.17
CA GLU A 21 0.75 -7.41 -0.05
C GLU A 21 -0.39 -6.88 -0.89
N LEU A 22 -0.17 -6.76 -2.20
CA LEU A 22 -1.18 -6.40 -3.19
C LEU A 22 -1.57 -7.63 -3.99
N LYS A 23 -2.87 -7.83 -4.14
CA LYS A 23 -3.46 -8.65 -5.19
C LYS A 23 -4.03 -7.71 -6.26
N ILE A 24 -3.48 -7.78 -7.47
CA ILE A 24 -3.90 -6.99 -8.64
C ILE A 24 -4.66 -7.91 -9.58
N THR A 25 -5.85 -7.52 -9.97
CA THR A 25 -6.72 -8.28 -10.87
C THR A 25 -7.07 -7.42 -12.08
N VAL A 26 -6.67 -7.83 -13.27
CA VAL A 26 -7.09 -7.19 -14.53
C VAL A 26 -8.19 -8.02 -15.17
N THR A 27 -9.34 -7.38 -15.40
CA THR A 27 -10.47 -7.99 -16.10
C THR A 27 -10.59 -7.38 -17.50
N LYS A 28 -10.52 -8.22 -18.49
CA LYS A 28 -10.69 -7.87 -19.90
C LYS A 28 -12.18 -7.78 -20.27
N PRO A 29 -12.55 -7.05 -21.35
CA PRO A 29 -13.94 -6.95 -21.80
C PRO A 29 -14.59 -8.30 -22.15
N ASP A 30 -13.79 -9.29 -22.55
CA ASP A 30 -14.24 -10.66 -22.86
C ASP A 30 -14.44 -11.54 -21.61
N GLY A 31 -14.22 -10.97 -20.40
CA GLY A 31 -14.33 -11.67 -19.12
C GLY A 31 -13.07 -12.41 -18.68
N ASN A 32 -12.00 -12.40 -19.47
CA ASN A 32 -10.72 -12.97 -19.06
C ASN A 32 -10.12 -12.18 -17.87
N VAL A 33 -9.64 -12.90 -16.86
CA VAL A 33 -9.08 -12.35 -15.63
C VAL A 33 -7.62 -12.77 -15.50
N HIS A 34 -6.76 -11.80 -15.20
CA HIS A 34 -5.35 -12.04 -14.87
C HIS A 34 -5.05 -11.49 -13.48
N GLU A 35 -4.46 -12.31 -12.62
CA GLU A 35 -4.10 -11.96 -11.25
C GLU A 35 -2.59 -11.93 -11.05
N THR A 36 -2.11 -10.97 -10.26
CA THR A 36 -0.72 -10.82 -9.85
C THR A 36 -0.67 -10.46 -8.37
N VAL A 37 0.21 -11.10 -7.60
CA VAL A 37 0.42 -10.81 -6.19
C VAL A 37 1.84 -10.30 -6.00
N VAL A 38 1.99 -9.15 -5.33
CA VAL A 38 3.29 -8.52 -5.08
C VAL A 38 3.39 -7.98 -3.66
N PRO A 39 4.58 -8.03 -3.03
CA PRO A 39 4.82 -7.37 -1.75
C PRO A 39 4.98 -5.87 -1.94
N ASN A 40 4.89 -5.10 -0.83
CA ASN A 40 5.16 -3.67 -0.82
C ASN A 40 6.14 -3.25 0.26
N ILE A 41 6.59 -2.01 0.18
CA ILE A 41 7.26 -1.30 1.26
C ILE A 41 6.30 -0.31 1.93
N VAL A 42 6.26 -0.29 3.27
CA VAL A 42 5.66 0.79 4.05
C VAL A 42 6.69 1.90 4.17
N VAL A 43 6.42 3.05 3.57
CA VAL A 43 7.36 4.17 3.52
C VAL A 43 7.48 4.87 4.89
N THR A 44 8.45 5.76 5.06
CA THR A 44 8.68 6.48 6.32
C THR A 44 7.45 7.30 6.71
N ASP A 45 6.88 8.07 5.80
CA ASP A 45 5.64 8.84 6.02
C ASP A 45 4.48 7.94 6.46
N GLY A 46 4.40 6.72 5.90
CA GLY A 46 3.40 5.72 6.29
C GLY A 46 3.60 5.21 7.72
N LYS A 47 4.82 5.00 8.16
CA LYS A 47 5.14 4.62 9.55
C LYS A 47 4.81 5.75 10.53
N GLU A 48 5.11 6.98 10.18
CA GLU A 48 4.76 8.17 10.97
C GLU A 48 3.24 8.34 11.06
N TYR A 49 2.51 8.11 9.95
CA TYR A 49 1.05 8.07 9.94
C TYR A 49 0.53 7.01 10.92
N ILE A 50 1.04 5.77 10.88
CA ILE A 50 0.62 4.70 11.81
C ILE A 50 0.90 5.11 13.26
N ALA A 51 2.08 5.67 13.56
CA ALA A 51 2.43 6.13 14.89
C ALA A 51 1.50 7.23 15.38
N SER A 52 1.09 8.17 14.52
CA SER A 52 0.16 9.25 14.87
C SER A 52 -1.20 8.73 15.32
N ARG A 53 -1.64 7.59 14.77
CA ARG A 53 -2.92 6.94 15.15
C ARG A 53 -2.93 6.38 16.57
N MET A 54 -1.77 6.19 17.17
CA MET A 54 -1.67 5.74 18.56
C MET A 54 -2.01 6.83 19.57
N LYS A 55 -1.97 8.11 19.18
CA LYS A 55 -2.24 9.25 20.06
C LYS A 55 -3.63 9.85 19.81
N ASP A 56 -3.85 10.54 18.73
CA ASP A 56 -5.05 11.37 18.54
C ASP A 56 -5.71 11.22 17.17
N ALA A 57 -5.20 10.41 16.29
CA ALA A 57 -5.79 10.18 14.97
C ALA A 57 -6.13 11.47 14.19
N SER A 58 -5.35 12.54 14.39
CA SER A 58 -5.57 13.84 13.73
C SER A 58 -5.37 13.78 12.21
N ALA A 59 -4.53 12.86 11.73
CA ALA A 59 -4.34 12.64 10.31
C ALA A 59 -5.58 11.98 9.68
N THR A 60 -5.97 12.45 8.49
CA THR A 60 -7.06 11.89 7.71
C THR A 60 -6.78 10.40 7.40
N ALA A 61 -7.80 9.55 7.48
CA ALA A 61 -7.67 8.14 7.14
C ALA A 61 -7.26 7.92 5.69
N MET A 62 -6.61 6.79 5.39
CA MET A 62 -6.32 6.39 4.01
C MET A 62 -7.62 6.25 3.23
N SER A 63 -7.72 6.92 2.09
CA SER A 63 -8.97 7.11 1.36
C SER A 63 -8.87 6.89 -0.15
N HIS A 64 -7.64 6.84 -0.69
CA HIS A 64 -7.40 6.75 -2.13
C HIS A 64 -6.30 5.74 -2.44
N MET A 65 -6.37 5.17 -3.63
CA MET A 65 -5.32 4.34 -4.20
C MET A 65 -4.94 4.90 -5.56
N ALA A 66 -3.64 4.93 -5.84
CA ALA A 66 -3.11 5.37 -7.12
C ALA A 66 -2.34 4.25 -7.81
N ILE A 67 -2.33 4.27 -9.14
CA ILE A 67 -1.49 3.45 -10.00
C ILE A 67 -0.68 4.34 -10.93
N GLY A 68 0.46 3.86 -11.38
CA GLY A 68 1.38 4.64 -12.19
C GLY A 68 2.28 3.81 -13.09
N THR A 69 3.12 4.50 -13.83
CA THR A 69 4.08 3.93 -14.80
C THR A 69 5.53 4.15 -14.39
N GLY A 70 5.79 4.57 -13.15
CA GLY A 70 7.13 4.71 -12.61
C GLY A 70 7.78 3.34 -12.40
N SER A 71 9.06 3.22 -12.77
CA SER A 71 9.83 1.98 -12.71
C SER A 71 10.98 2.01 -11.68
N THR A 72 11.23 3.16 -11.07
CA THR A 72 12.24 3.28 -10.00
C THR A 72 11.78 2.48 -8.77
N ALA A 73 12.62 1.59 -8.29
CA ALA A 73 12.33 0.75 -7.13
C ALA A 73 11.78 1.56 -5.95
N ALA A 74 10.78 1.02 -5.25
CA ALA A 74 10.21 1.67 -4.08
C ALA A 74 11.26 1.79 -2.96
N ALA A 75 11.33 2.96 -2.34
CA ALA A 75 12.26 3.30 -1.27
C ALA A 75 11.52 3.85 -0.04
N ALA A 76 12.15 3.72 1.13
CA ALA A 76 11.56 4.19 2.40
C ALA A 76 11.25 5.70 2.41
N GLY A 77 12.01 6.50 1.68
CA GLY A 77 11.83 7.96 1.58
C GLY A 77 10.80 8.42 0.54
N ASP A 78 10.09 7.49 -0.12
CA ASP A 78 9.10 7.89 -1.12
C ASP A 78 7.90 8.59 -0.45
N ALA A 79 7.50 9.73 -1.01
CA ALA A 79 6.32 10.50 -0.60
C ALA A 79 5.23 10.52 -1.69
N ALA A 80 5.50 9.97 -2.87
CA ALA A 80 4.61 9.93 -4.03
C ALA A 80 4.95 8.74 -4.94
N LEU A 81 4.11 8.50 -5.95
CA LEU A 81 4.46 7.62 -7.06
C LEU A 81 5.50 8.30 -7.97
N GLY A 82 6.28 7.48 -8.67
CA GLY A 82 7.26 7.98 -9.63
C GLY A 82 6.62 8.66 -10.84
N ASN A 83 5.53 8.11 -11.34
CA ASN A 83 4.73 8.69 -12.43
C ASN A 83 3.26 8.22 -12.33
N GLU A 84 2.44 8.97 -11.60
CA GLU A 84 1.05 8.63 -11.35
C GLU A 84 0.21 8.73 -12.65
N ALA A 85 -0.50 7.66 -12.99
CA ALA A 85 -1.37 7.58 -14.15
C ALA A 85 -2.88 7.68 -13.80
N GLY A 86 -3.23 7.40 -12.55
CA GLY A 86 -4.60 7.52 -12.08
C GLY A 86 -4.71 7.29 -10.58
N ARG A 87 -5.67 7.97 -9.95
CA ARG A 87 -6.00 7.86 -8.53
C ARG A 87 -7.51 7.78 -8.38
N VAL A 88 -7.98 6.85 -7.55
CA VAL A 88 -9.40 6.65 -7.26
C VAL A 88 -9.64 6.54 -5.77
N ALA A 89 -10.84 6.89 -5.34
CA ALA A 89 -11.28 6.63 -3.97
C ALA A 89 -11.30 5.12 -3.70
N LEU A 90 -10.99 4.73 -2.47
CA LEU A 90 -11.12 3.34 -2.03
C LEU A 90 -12.60 2.91 -2.10
N THR A 91 -12.84 1.73 -2.66
CA THR A 91 -14.17 1.11 -2.69
C THR A 91 -14.58 0.62 -1.31
N SER A 92 -13.60 0.08 -0.57
CA SER A 92 -13.79 -0.35 0.82
C SER A 92 -12.47 -0.36 1.60
N THR A 93 -12.61 -0.26 2.92
CA THR A 93 -11.52 -0.44 3.88
C THR A 93 -12.05 -1.31 5.02
N THR A 94 -11.42 -2.45 5.25
CA THR A 94 -11.87 -3.42 6.25
C THR A 94 -10.73 -3.77 7.20
N VAL A 95 -10.98 -3.61 8.50
CA VAL A 95 -10.06 -4.04 9.55
C VAL A 95 -10.43 -5.45 9.99
N THR A 96 -9.45 -6.35 9.98
CA THR A 96 -9.62 -7.72 10.50
C THR A 96 -8.42 -8.05 11.39
N SER A 97 -8.65 -8.15 12.70
CA SER A 97 -7.57 -8.37 13.67
C SER A 97 -6.46 -7.32 13.54
N ASN A 98 -5.25 -7.71 13.18
CA ASN A 98 -4.05 -6.87 13.02
C ASN A 98 -3.80 -6.45 11.56
N ALA A 99 -4.76 -6.64 10.66
CA ALA A 99 -4.64 -6.32 9.25
C ALA A 99 -5.74 -5.36 8.77
N VAL A 100 -5.40 -4.54 7.78
CA VAL A 100 -6.34 -3.66 7.07
C VAL A 100 -6.29 -3.99 5.58
N ALA A 101 -7.43 -4.34 5.00
CA ALA A 101 -7.59 -4.51 3.57
C ALA A 101 -8.18 -3.25 2.94
N TYR A 102 -7.45 -2.67 1.99
CA TYR A 102 -7.86 -1.53 1.17
C TYR A 102 -8.21 -2.03 -0.23
N VAL A 103 -9.40 -1.72 -0.72
CA VAL A 103 -9.87 -2.15 -2.04
C VAL A 103 -10.12 -0.93 -2.92
N ALA A 104 -9.65 -0.99 -4.16
CA ALA A 104 -9.92 0.03 -5.17
C ALA A 104 -10.15 -0.60 -6.54
N THR A 105 -10.96 0.08 -7.36
CA THR A 105 -11.26 -0.33 -8.72
C THR A 105 -11.00 0.82 -9.68
N PHE A 106 -10.09 0.61 -10.62
CA PHE A 106 -9.80 1.51 -11.73
C PHE A 106 -10.62 1.04 -12.95
N ALA A 107 -11.71 1.72 -13.18
CA ALA A 107 -12.63 1.39 -14.27
C ALA A 107 -11.99 1.58 -15.67
N ALA A 108 -12.68 1.17 -16.70
CA ALA A 108 -12.31 1.46 -18.09
C ALA A 108 -12.03 2.96 -18.26
N GLY A 109 -10.96 3.29 -18.98
CA GLY A 109 -10.50 4.66 -19.21
C GLY A 109 -9.68 5.29 -18.06
N THR A 110 -9.65 4.71 -16.87
CA THR A 110 -8.90 5.25 -15.73
C THR A 110 -7.58 4.51 -15.55
N GLY A 111 -6.44 5.24 -15.53
CA GLY A 111 -5.12 4.65 -15.35
C GLY A 111 -4.75 3.67 -16.47
N THR A 112 -5.06 4.00 -17.72
CA THR A 112 -4.74 3.19 -18.90
C THR A 112 -3.24 3.26 -19.19
N GLY A 113 -2.63 2.13 -19.53
CA GLY A 113 -1.23 2.07 -19.93
C GLY A 113 -0.47 0.87 -19.38
N ALA A 114 0.85 0.96 -19.43
CA ALA A 114 1.80 -0.02 -18.88
C ALA A 114 2.02 0.26 -17.39
N ILE A 115 1.16 -0.28 -16.55
CA ILE A 115 1.17 -0.03 -15.10
C ILE A 115 2.29 -0.82 -14.44
N THR A 116 3.12 -0.13 -13.66
CA THR A 116 4.29 -0.70 -13.00
C THR A 116 4.40 -0.33 -11.52
N GLU A 117 3.55 0.56 -11.02
CA GLU A 117 3.57 0.96 -9.61
C GLU A 117 2.18 1.22 -9.05
N ALA A 118 2.06 1.16 -7.73
CA ALA A 118 0.86 1.52 -7.00
C ALA A 118 1.21 2.11 -5.63
N GLY A 119 0.27 2.87 -5.04
CA GLY A 119 0.39 3.46 -3.70
C GLY A 119 -0.96 3.75 -3.06
N ILE A 120 -0.98 3.81 -1.71
CA ILE A 120 -2.15 4.17 -0.92
C ILE A 120 -1.94 5.55 -0.31
N PHE A 121 -2.94 6.42 -0.42
CA PHE A 121 -2.91 7.81 0.04
C PHE A 121 -4.12 8.16 0.92
N ASN A 122 -3.97 9.20 1.72
CA ASN A 122 -5.07 9.75 2.52
C ASN A 122 -5.78 10.95 1.87
N ALA A 123 -5.56 11.22 0.60
CA ALA A 123 -6.17 12.33 -0.13
C ALA A 123 -6.32 12.03 -1.63
N SER A 124 -7.24 12.73 -2.28
CA SER A 124 -7.48 12.63 -3.73
C SER A 124 -6.36 13.24 -4.58
N SER A 125 -5.55 14.12 -4.00
CA SER A 125 -4.35 14.70 -4.60
C SER A 125 -3.33 14.99 -3.50
N SER A 126 -2.03 14.93 -3.81
CA SER A 126 -0.99 15.03 -2.78
C SER A 126 -1.25 14.05 -1.62
N GLY A 127 -1.25 14.51 -0.36
CA GLY A 127 -1.53 13.69 0.81
C GLY A 127 -0.37 12.82 1.26
N THR A 128 -0.60 12.06 2.33
CA THR A 128 0.39 11.14 2.91
C THR A 128 0.36 9.79 2.20
N LEU A 129 1.50 9.32 1.74
CA LEU A 129 1.69 7.99 1.18
C LEU A 129 1.90 6.99 2.32
N LEU A 130 1.05 5.96 2.41
CA LEU A 130 1.20 4.88 3.39
C LEU A 130 2.24 3.85 2.94
N CYS A 131 2.08 3.36 1.73
CA CYS A 131 2.94 2.35 1.14
C CYS A 131 2.99 2.47 -0.39
N ARG A 132 4.08 2.00 -0.96
CA ARG A 132 4.34 1.98 -2.40
C ARG A 132 4.93 0.63 -2.79
N THR A 133 4.65 0.21 -4.00
CA THR A 133 5.32 -0.94 -4.62
C THR A 133 5.54 -0.68 -6.10
N VAL A 134 6.59 -1.33 -6.64
CA VAL A 134 6.88 -1.39 -8.07
C VAL A 134 6.90 -2.86 -8.48
N PHE A 135 6.29 -3.17 -9.60
CA PHE A 135 6.08 -4.54 -10.07
C PHE A 135 6.29 -4.64 -11.59
N SER A 136 6.33 -5.86 -12.08
CA SER A 136 6.41 -6.13 -13.52
C SER A 136 5.20 -5.53 -14.25
N VAL A 137 5.43 -5.05 -15.47
CA VAL A 137 4.40 -4.37 -16.28
C VAL A 137 3.10 -5.16 -16.33
N ILE A 138 2.01 -4.48 -15.98
CA ILE A 138 0.64 -4.91 -16.17
C ILE A 138 0.00 -3.98 -17.20
N ASN A 139 -0.28 -4.50 -18.40
CA ASN A 139 -0.91 -3.70 -19.44
C ASN A 139 -2.41 -3.58 -19.18
N LYS A 140 -2.85 -2.38 -18.80
CA LYS A 140 -4.26 -2.03 -18.65
C LYS A 140 -4.73 -1.29 -19.91
N GLY A 141 -5.49 -1.97 -20.77
CA GLY A 141 -6.13 -1.36 -21.94
C GLY A 141 -7.24 -0.38 -21.54
N ALA A 142 -7.66 0.45 -22.48
CA ALA A 142 -8.71 1.46 -22.26
C ALA A 142 -10.06 0.86 -21.84
N ALA A 143 -10.37 -0.35 -22.30
CA ALA A 143 -11.61 -1.04 -21.95
C ALA A 143 -11.47 -2.01 -20.74
N ASP A 144 -10.26 -2.17 -20.20
CA ASP A 144 -10.00 -3.07 -19.07
C ASP A 144 -10.39 -2.42 -17.74
N THR A 145 -10.82 -3.24 -16.80
CA THR A 145 -10.95 -2.86 -15.38
C THR A 145 -9.79 -3.47 -14.59
N LEU A 146 -9.18 -2.69 -13.71
CA LEU A 146 -8.13 -3.15 -12.81
C LEU A 146 -8.59 -2.98 -11.37
N GLY A 147 -8.67 -4.08 -10.63
CA GLY A 147 -8.96 -4.11 -9.19
C GLY A 147 -7.70 -4.37 -8.39
N ILE A 148 -7.56 -3.69 -7.25
CA ILE A 148 -6.49 -3.96 -6.28
C ILE A 148 -7.12 -4.21 -4.92
N THR A 149 -6.73 -5.32 -4.29
CA THR A 149 -6.89 -5.56 -2.86
C THR A 149 -5.51 -5.50 -2.22
N TRP A 150 -5.32 -4.54 -1.33
CA TRP A 150 -4.05 -4.30 -0.65
C TRP A 150 -4.20 -4.55 0.84
N THR A 151 -3.52 -5.56 1.35
CA THR A 151 -3.56 -5.90 2.78
C THR A 151 -2.29 -5.42 3.47
N VAL A 152 -2.45 -4.59 4.48
CA VAL A 152 -1.37 -4.11 5.36
C VAL A 152 -1.54 -4.77 6.72
N THR A 153 -0.49 -5.45 7.20
CA THR A 153 -0.52 -6.25 8.44
C THR A 153 0.53 -5.73 9.42
N VAL A 154 0.14 -5.59 10.67
CA VAL A 154 1.02 -5.29 11.81
C VAL A 154 1.38 -6.60 12.50
N ASN A 155 2.67 -6.97 12.48
CA ASN A 155 3.19 -8.22 13.05
C ASN A 155 4.01 -7.96 14.31
#